data_2589579529ee3f0a0e6dd99e96142ea4
#
_entry.id   2589579529ee3f0a0e6dd99e96142ea4
#
_cell.length_a   1.000
_cell.length_b   1.000
_cell.length_c   1.000
_cell.angle_alpha   90.00
_cell.angle_beta   90.00
_cell.angle_gamma   90.00
#
_symmetry.space_group_name_H-M   'P 1'
#
loop_
_entity.id
_entity.type
_entity.pdbx_description
1 polymer ?
#
loop_
_entity_poly.entity_id
_entity_poly.type
_entity_poly.pdbx_seq_one_letter_code
_entity_poly.pdbx_strand_id
1 'polypeptide(L)'
;IKGWVQERYMLKMGDYLGHSQDVPFDYYELIPALAPRRVFVNAPLKDANFNWDSVDRIAAAAQPVFALLGAEKNLTIRHPDSDHDFPDQERFEAYQVIESVLGKP
;
A
#
# COMPACT_ATOMS: atom_id res chain seq x y z
N ILE A 1 -0.22 3.61 15.67
CA ILE A 1 -0.56 5.05 15.46
C ILE A 1 0.42 5.96 16.19
N LYS A 2 0.77 5.68 17.46
CA LYS A 2 1.61 6.57 18.28
C LYS A 2 2.94 6.99 17.62
N GLY A 3 3.60 6.11 16.85
CA GLY A 3 4.82 6.42 16.10
C GLY A 3 4.61 7.32 14.87
N TRP A 4 3.38 7.46 14.40
CA TRP A 4 3.01 8.20 13.20
C TRP A 4 2.49 9.60 13.51
N VAL A 5 2.14 9.87 14.76
CA VAL A 5 1.58 11.14 15.22
C VAL A 5 2.72 12.04 15.66
N GLN A 6 3.10 12.98 14.79
CA GLN A 6 4.15 13.96 15.03
C GLN A 6 3.70 15.33 14.50
N GLU A 7 4.29 16.41 15.01
CA GLU A 7 3.98 17.77 14.54
C GLU A 7 4.11 17.97 13.02
N ARG A 8 4.98 17.19 12.38
CA ARG A 8 5.25 17.26 10.94
C ARG A 8 4.60 16.12 10.13
N TYR A 9 3.92 15.19 10.81
CA TYR A 9 3.44 13.98 10.16
C TYR A 9 2.15 13.47 10.81
N MET A 10 1.07 13.41 10.04
CA MET A 10 -0.25 12.90 10.46
C MET A 10 -0.76 13.49 11.80
N LEU A 11 -0.54 14.78 12.06
CA LEU A 11 -0.91 15.43 13.32
C LEU A 11 -2.35 15.13 13.75
N LYS A 12 -3.31 15.19 12.82
CA LYS A 12 -4.74 14.94 13.10
C LYS A 12 -5.05 13.48 13.50
N MET A 13 -4.16 12.54 13.21
CA MET A 13 -4.29 11.17 13.72
C MET A 13 -4.08 11.09 15.24
N GLY A 14 -3.54 12.16 15.84
CA GLY A 14 -3.42 12.30 17.28
C GLY A 14 -4.76 12.29 18.01
N ASP A 15 -5.79 12.79 17.35
CA ASP A 15 -7.16 12.82 17.91
C ASP A 15 -7.73 11.41 18.10
N TYR A 16 -7.14 10.38 17.49
CA TYR A 16 -7.55 8.98 17.56
C TYR A 16 -6.63 8.09 18.41
N LEU A 17 -5.70 8.69 19.17
CA LEU A 17 -4.83 7.91 20.06
C LEU A 17 -5.65 7.19 21.15
N GLY A 18 -5.49 5.87 21.22
CA GLY A 18 -6.24 5.03 22.17
C GLY A 18 -7.61 4.53 21.68
N HIS A 19 -8.13 5.08 20.58
CA HIS A 19 -9.39 4.67 19.95
C HIS A 19 -9.28 4.71 18.42
N SER A 20 -8.30 4.01 17.88
CA SER A 20 -8.01 3.98 16.44
C SER A 20 -9.15 3.39 15.58
N GLN A 21 -10.09 2.67 16.20
CA GLN A 21 -11.30 2.17 15.54
C GLN A 21 -12.25 3.30 15.10
N ASP A 22 -12.10 4.51 15.66
CA ASP A 22 -12.93 5.66 15.33
C ASP A 22 -12.37 6.48 14.15
N VAL A 23 -11.21 6.10 13.60
CA VAL A 23 -10.67 6.68 12.37
C VAL A 23 -11.67 6.44 11.24
N PRO A 24 -12.12 7.51 10.52
CA PRO A 24 -13.23 7.40 9.56
C PRO A 24 -12.84 6.76 8.22
N PHE A 25 -11.66 6.15 8.13
CA PHE A 25 -11.16 5.43 6.95
C PHE A 25 -10.12 4.38 7.35
N ASP A 26 -9.94 3.39 6.50
CA ASP A 26 -8.85 2.41 6.61
C ASP A 26 -8.26 2.14 5.21
N TYR A 27 -7.17 1.41 5.16
CA TYR A 27 -6.55 0.98 3.90
C TYR A 27 -7.46 0.09 3.06
N TYR A 28 -8.45 -0.56 3.68
CA TYR A 28 -9.50 -1.31 3.00
C TYR A 28 -10.37 -0.43 2.09
N GLU A 29 -10.45 0.88 2.33
CA GLU A 29 -11.12 1.86 1.48
C GLU A 29 -10.12 2.63 0.61
N LEU A 30 -8.94 2.96 1.16
CA LEU A 30 -7.97 3.80 0.46
C LEU A 30 -7.37 3.10 -0.77
N ILE A 31 -7.00 1.82 -0.66
CA ILE A 31 -6.40 1.08 -1.78
C ILE A 31 -7.40 0.86 -2.92
N PRO A 32 -8.66 0.39 -2.68
CA PRO A 32 -9.66 0.31 -3.72
C PRO A 32 -9.98 1.65 -4.40
N ALA A 33 -9.95 2.76 -3.65
CA ALA A 33 -10.20 4.10 -4.19
C ALA A 33 -9.15 4.55 -5.24
N LEU A 34 -8.00 3.87 -5.33
CA LEU A 34 -7.00 4.12 -6.37
C LEU A 34 -7.36 3.49 -7.72
N ALA A 35 -8.25 2.49 -7.73
CA ALA A 35 -8.66 1.82 -8.97
C ALA A 35 -9.30 2.82 -9.96
N PRO A 36 -9.10 2.67 -11.27
CA PRO A 36 -8.35 1.62 -11.96
C PRO A 36 -6.85 1.89 -12.15
N ARG A 37 -6.28 2.85 -11.44
CA ARG A 37 -4.85 3.23 -11.57
C ARG A 37 -3.95 2.04 -11.24
N ARG A 38 -2.72 2.08 -11.76
CA ARG A 38 -1.72 1.11 -11.35
C ARG A 38 -1.23 1.38 -9.92
N VAL A 39 -1.23 0.34 -9.11
CA VAL A 39 -0.76 0.33 -7.73
C VAL A 39 0.27 -0.77 -7.58
N PHE A 40 1.44 -0.43 -7.09
CA PHE A 40 2.50 -1.37 -6.76
C PHE A 40 2.83 -1.26 -5.27
N VAL A 41 2.77 -2.36 -4.57
CA VAL A 41 3.06 -2.43 -3.13
C VAL A 41 4.21 -3.39 -2.89
N ASN A 42 5.25 -2.90 -2.21
CA ASN A 42 6.35 -3.70 -1.69
C ASN A 42 6.10 -3.94 -0.20
N ALA A 43 5.91 -5.19 0.21
CA ALA A 43 5.62 -5.59 1.59
C ALA A 43 6.55 -6.75 2.00
N PRO A 44 7.79 -6.44 2.44
CA PRO A 44 8.80 -7.44 2.77
C PRO A 44 8.36 -8.42 3.86
N LEU A 45 8.77 -9.68 3.73
CA LEU A 45 8.38 -10.76 4.64
C LEU A 45 8.94 -10.61 6.06
N LYS A 46 10.11 -9.96 6.20
CA LYS A 46 10.81 -9.77 7.48
C LYS A 46 10.72 -8.33 8.00
N ASP A 47 9.80 -7.55 7.45
CA ASP A 47 9.60 -6.16 7.88
C ASP A 47 9.12 -6.10 9.33
N ALA A 48 9.94 -5.50 10.21
CA ALA A 48 9.61 -5.33 11.63
C ALA A 48 8.64 -4.16 11.89
N ASN A 49 8.40 -3.29 10.91
CA ASN A 49 7.55 -2.11 11.04
C ASN A 49 6.14 -2.35 10.52
N PHE A 50 6.00 -3.17 9.46
CA PHE A 50 4.73 -3.41 8.78
C PHE A 50 4.49 -4.89 8.58
N ASN A 51 3.26 -5.30 8.79
CA ASN A 51 2.87 -6.69 8.72
C ASN A 51 2.40 -7.04 7.28
N TRP A 52 3.17 -7.82 6.56
CA TRP A 52 2.90 -8.18 5.16
C TRP A 52 1.56 -8.90 4.97
N ASP A 53 1.14 -9.74 5.94
CA ASP A 53 -0.14 -10.45 5.87
C ASP A 53 -1.35 -9.51 5.99
N SER A 54 -1.19 -8.36 6.66
CA SER A 54 -2.19 -7.28 6.67
C SER A 54 -2.31 -6.64 5.29
N VAL A 55 -1.20 -6.49 4.57
CA VAL A 55 -1.20 -5.99 3.18
C VAL A 55 -1.96 -6.95 2.27
N ASP A 56 -1.77 -8.26 2.43
CA ASP A 56 -2.51 -9.27 1.65
C ASP A 56 -4.01 -9.23 1.91
N ARG A 57 -4.43 -9.06 3.16
CA ARG A 57 -5.86 -8.91 3.48
C ARG A 57 -6.45 -7.65 2.83
N ILE A 58 -5.73 -6.54 2.85
CA ILE A 58 -6.15 -5.30 2.19
C ILE A 58 -6.20 -5.50 0.67
N ALA A 59 -5.20 -6.13 0.07
CA ALA A 59 -5.16 -6.41 -1.36
C ALA A 59 -6.32 -7.32 -1.78
N ALA A 60 -6.61 -8.38 -1.02
CA ALA A 60 -7.74 -9.27 -1.28
C ALA A 60 -9.09 -8.53 -1.23
N ALA A 61 -9.26 -7.58 -0.33
CA ALA A 61 -10.46 -6.74 -0.25
C ALA A 61 -10.55 -5.72 -1.41
N ALA A 62 -9.40 -5.21 -1.89
CA ALA A 62 -9.34 -4.26 -3.00
C ALA A 62 -9.56 -4.93 -4.37
N GLN A 63 -9.11 -6.16 -4.54
CA GLN A 63 -9.12 -6.86 -5.83
C GLN A 63 -10.48 -6.88 -6.54
N PRO A 64 -11.63 -7.12 -5.87
CA PRO A 64 -12.94 -7.08 -6.51
C PRO A 64 -13.28 -5.71 -7.12
N VAL A 65 -12.82 -4.61 -6.53
CA VAL A 65 -13.05 -3.26 -7.07
C VAL A 65 -12.21 -3.04 -8.33
N PHE A 66 -10.94 -3.47 -8.33
CA PHE A 66 -10.11 -3.45 -9.53
C PHE A 66 -10.72 -4.31 -10.64
N ALA A 67 -11.23 -5.51 -10.32
CA ALA A 67 -11.91 -6.39 -11.27
C ALA A 67 -13.17 -5.75 -11.86
N LEU A 68 -14.01 -5.14 -11.02
CA LEU A 68 -15.22 -4.43 -11.46
C LEU A 68 -14.92 -3.34 -12.49
N LEU A 69 -13.75 -2.71 -12.40
CA LEU A 69 -13.32 -1.66 -13.32
C LEU A 69 -12.46 -2.19 -14.49
N GLY A 70 -12.36 -3.52 -14.68
CA GLY A 70 -11.57 -4.15 -15.74
C GLY A 70 -10.06 -3.94 -15.59
N ALA A 71 -9.59 -3.77 -14.35
CA ALA A 71 -8.22 -3.40 -14.01
C ALA A 71 -7.53 -4.39 -13.05
N GLU A 72 -7.91 -5.68 -13.10
CA GLU A 72 -7.42 -6.72 -12.17
C GLU A 72 -5.90 -6.78 -12.09
N LYS A 73 -5.22 -6.51 -13.21
CA LYS A 73 -3.75 -6.54 -13.32
C LYS A 73 -3.07 -5.27 -12.82
N ASN A 74 -3.85 -4.28 -12.39
CA ASN A 74 -3.32 -2.98 -11.99
C ASN A 74 -2.95 -2.92 -10.51
N LEU A 75 -3.33 -3.91 -9.70
CA LEU A 75 -2.88 -4.06 -8.32
C LEU A 75 -1.81 -5.16 -8.25
N THR A 76 -0.61 -4.77 -7.90
CA THR A 76 0.56 -5.67 -7.80
C THR A 76 1.11 -5.62 -6.39
N ILE A 77 1.25 -6.77 -5.75
CA ILE A 77 1.88 -6.92 -4.44
C ILE A 77 3.15 -7.76 -4.59
N ARG A 78 4.21 -7.38 -3.90
CA ARG A 78 5.47 -8.13 -3.83
C ARG A 78 5.90 -8.31 -2.38
N HIS A 79 6.41 -9.50 -2.09
CA HIS A 79 6.91 -9.90 -0.77
C HIS A 79 8.36 -10.38 -0.87
N PRO A 80 9.32 -9.47 -1.02
CA PRO A 80 10.73 -9.87 -1.00
C PRO A 80 11.12 -10.45 0.35
N ASP A 81 12.08 -11.38 0.35
CA ASP A 81 12.68 -11.93 1.57
C ASP A 81 13.72 -10.97 2.14
N SER A 82 13.26 -9.82 2.61
CA SER A 82 14.09 -8.74 3.17
C SER A 82 13.46 -8.14 4.42
N ASP A 83 14.26 -7.39 5.16
CA ASP A 83 13.81 -6.51 6.22
C ASP A 83 13.04 -5.30 5.65
N HIS A 84 12.87 -4.22 6.43
CA HIS A 84 12.23 -2.98 5.97
C HIS A 84 13.05 -2.28 4.89
N ASP A 85 12.98 -2.78 3.67
CA ASP A 85 13.77 -2.33 2.52
C ASP A 85 12.95 -2.40 1.22
N PHE A 86 13.48 -1.80 0.16
CA PHE A 86 12.97 -1.91 -1.19
C PHE A 86 14.08 -2.47 -2.09
N PRO A 87 14.22 -3.81 -2.17
CA PRO A 87 15.30 -4.45 -2.91
C PRO A 87 15.31 -4.06 -4.40
N ASP A 88 16.47 -4.17 -5.03
CA ASP A 88 16.67 -3.74 -6.41
C ASP A 88 15.70 -4.38 -7.39
N GLN A 89 15.41 -5.66 -7.23
CA GLN A 89 14.49 -6.38 -8.11
C GLN A 89 13.10 -5.75 -8.11
N GLU A 90 12.49 -5.58 -6.94
CA GLU A 90 11.15 -5.01 -6.77
C GLU A 90 11.13 -3.53 -7.15
N ARG A 91 12.21 -2.81 -6.84
CA ARG A 91 12.38 -1.41 -7.19
C ARG A 91 12.43 -1.21 -8.71
N PHE A 92 13.19 -2.03 -9.43
CA PHE A 92 13.22 -1.96 -10.90
C PHE A 92 11.90 -2.37 -11.53
N GLU A 93 11.20 -3.36 -10.95
CA GLU A 93 9.84 -3.70 -11.39
C GLU A 93 8.87 -2.51 -11.21
N ALA A 94 8.94 -1.82 -10.07
CA ALA A 94 8.15 -0.61 -9.83
C ALA A 94 8.46 0.49 -10.86
N TYR A 95 9.74 0.67 -11.24
CA TYR A 95 10.10 1.62 -12.30
C TYR A 95 9.49 1.23 -13.65
N GLN A 96 9.46 -0.06 -14.00
CA GLN A 96 8.80 -0.52 -15.23
C GLN A 96 7.29 -0.24 -15.20
N VAL A 97 6.64 -0.39 -14.04
CA VAL A 97 5.23 -0.01 -13.87
C VAL A 97 5.05 1.49 -14.12
N ILE A 98 5.89 2.34 -13.55
CA ILE A 98 5.86 3.80 -13.76
C ILE A 98 6.07 4.14 -15.25
N GLU A 99 7.11 3.59 -15.88
CA GLU A 99 7.38 3.80 -17.29
C GLU A 99 6.22 3.36 -18.19
N SER A 100 5.53 2.27 -17.86
CA SER A 100 4.39 1.78 -18.63
C SER A 100 3.18 2.72 -18.62
N VAL A 101 3.08 3.59 -17.60
CA VAL A 101 1.98 4.55 -17.45
C VAL A 101 2.37 5.93 -17.96
N LEU A 102 3.58 6.40 -17.62
CA LEU A 102 4.03 7.75 -17.94
C LEU A 102 4.76 7.84 -19.29
N GLY A 103 5.15 6.72 -19.87
CA GLY A 103 6.02 6.66 -21.04
C GLY A 103 7.50 6.84 -20.64
N LYS A 104 8.40 6.52 -21.57
CA LYS A 104 9.81 6.85 -21.40
C LYS A 104 10.02 8.34 -21.68
N PRO A 105 10.90 9.00 -20.90
CA PRO A 105 11.27 10.39 -21.19
C PRO A 105 11.94 10.53 -22.54
#